data_ae25afac9b134d22716b7385f2fb6eaa
#
_entry.id   ae25afac9b134d22716b7385f2fb6eaa
#
_cell.length_a   1.000
_cell.length_b   1.000
_cell.length_c   1.000
_cell.angle_alpha   90.00
_cell.angle_beta   90.00
_cell.angle_gamma   90.00
#
_symmetry.space_group_name_H-M   'P 1'
#
loop_
_entity.id
_entity.type
_entity.pdbx_description
1 polymer ?
#
loop_
_entity_poly.entity_id
_entity_poly.type
_entity_poly.pdbx_seq_one_letter_code
_entity_poly.pdbx_strand_id
1 'polypeptide(L)'
;MLKRLLAVVLVVATCSLAPARAQEGAAPFDADLQRFAEILGTLHYLRGICGSNEGAKWRNEMQALIDAETPSGERRTRLIAGFNRGYNGFQQTYRTCTPAAQVAIRRYLDEGSRISRDLTARYAN
;
A
#
# COMPACT_ATOMS: atom_id res chain seq x y z
N MET A 1 9.75 -75.69 13.42
CA MET A 1 8.69 -75.18 12.55
C MET A 1 8.63 -73.72 12.66
N LEU A 2 8.99 -73.04 11.62
CA LEU A 2 9.23 -71.61 11.58
C LEU A 2 7.94 -70.88 11.18
N LYS A 3 7.29 -70.20 12.12
CA LYS A 3 6.18 -69.30 11.77
C LYS A 3 6.71 -67.90 11.54
N ARG A 4 6.80 -67.57 10.28
CA ARG A 4 7.16 -66.21 9.83
C ARG A 4 5.97 -65.27 10.05
N LEU A 5 6.03 -64.42 11.05
CA LEU A 5 5.13 -63.29 11.22
C LEU A 5 5.65 -62.14 10.34
N LEU A 6 4.97 -61.93 9.23
CA LEU A 6 5.13 -60.73 8.40
C LEU A 6 4.41 -59.57 9.09
N ALA A 7 5.18 -58.71 9.74
CA ALA A 7 4.68 -57.42 10.22
C ALA A 7 4.64 -56.45 9.04
N VAL A 8 3.46 -56.25 8.50
CA VAL A 8 3.20 -55.17 7.53
C VAL A 8 3.15 -53.86 8.31
N VAL A 9 4.24 -53.10 8.23
CA VAL A 9 4.24 -51.73 8.76
C VAL A 9 3.53 -50.85 7.73
N LEU A 10 2.29 -50.53 8.04
CA LEU A 10 1.50 -49.56 7.29
C LEU A 10 1.97 -48.16 7.70
N VAL A 11 2.87 -47.57 6.91
CA VAL A 11 3.25 -46.15 7.07
C VAL A 11 2.11 -45.32 6.52
N VAL A 12 1.24 -44.87 7.42
CA VAL A 12 0.23 -43.85 7.09
C VAL A 12 0.95 -42.53 6.98
N ALA A 13 1.27 -42.12 5.77
CA ALA A 13 1.71 -40.76 5.48
C ALA A 13 0.54 -39.82 5.68
N THR A 14 0.43 -39.26 6.87
CA THR A 14 -0.50 -38.15 7.11
C THR A 14 0.06 -36.92 6.39
N CYS A 15 -0.41 -36.68 5.15
CA CYS A 15 -0.28 -35.39 4.50
C CYS A 15 -1.03 -34.38 5.38
N SER A 16 -0.29 -33.66 6.21
CA SER A 16 -0.80 -32.48 6.90
C SER A 16 -1.05 -31.42 5.84
N LEU A 17 -2.28 -31.35 5.36
CA LEU A 17 -2.78 -30.19 4.62
C LEU A 17 -2.79 -29.03 5.62
N ALA A 18 -1.66 -28.33 5.73
CA ALA A 18 -1.63 -27.05 6.39
C ALA A 18 -2.60 -26.15 5.60
N PRO A 19 -3.62 -25.55 6.24
CA PRO A 19 -4.47 -24.59 5.55
C PRO A 19 -3.55 -23.48 5.06
N ALA A 20 -3.55 -23.25 3.73
CA ALA A 20 -2.91 -22.08 3.17
C ALA A 20 -3.58 -20.89 3.83
N ARG A 21 -2.86 -20.23 4.76
CA ARG A 21 -3.32 -18.96 5.32
C ARG A 21 -3.40 -18.00 4.16
N ALA A 22 -4.63 -17.65 3.79
CA ALA A 22 -4.84 -16.49 2.93
C ALA A 22 -4.08 -15.33 3.56
N GLN A 23 -3.14 -14.72 2.83
CA GLN A 23 -2.42 -13.55 3.34
C GLN A 23 -3.46 -12.49 3.66
N GLU A 24 -3.65 -12.21 4.96
CA GLU A 24 -4.56 -11.17 5.39
C GLU A 24 -4.20 -9.87 4.69
N GLY A 25 -5.13 -9.30 3.94
CA GLY A 25 -5.05 -7.96 3.38
C GLY A 25 -4.47 -7.81 1.97
N ALA A 26 -4.21 -8.91 1.23
CA ALA A 26 -3.82 -8.81 -0.17
C ALA A 26 -5.06 -8.70 -1.08
N ALA A 27 -5.67 -7.50 -1.14
CA ALA A 27 -6.69 -7.21 -2.13
C ALA A 27 -6.03 -6.86 -3.47
N PRO A 28 -6.69 -7.14 -4.63
CA PRO A 28 -6.13 -6.86 -5.95
C PRO A 28 -5.71 -5.39 -6.17
N PHE A 29 -6.30 -4.46 -5.45
CA PHE A 29 -6.03 -3.03 -5.53
C PHE A 29 -5.10 -2.49 -4.42
N ASP A 30 -4.54 -3.35 -3.57
CA ASP A 30 -3.67 -2.90 -2.46
C ASP A 30 -2.39 -2.20 -2.95
N ALA A 31 -1.82 -2.65 -4.06
CA ALA A 31 -0.66 -2.00 -4.66
C ALA A 31 -0.98 -0.57 -5.12
N ASP A 32 -2.14 -0.36 -5.73
CA ASP A 32 -2.62 0.95 -6.16
C ASP A 32 -2.91 1.86 -4.97
N LEU A 33 -3.51 1.32 -3.91
CA LEU A 33 -3.76 2.08 -2.67
C LEU A 33 -2.45 2.52 -2.01
N GLN A 34 -1.45 1.65 -1.94
CA GLN A 34 -0.14 1.99 -1.39
C GLN A 34 0.57 3.04 -2.25
N ARG A 35 0.52 2.90 -3.57
CA ARG A 35 1.06 3.90 -4.48
C ARG A 35 0.34 5.24 -4.33
N PHE A 36 -0.98 5.23 -4.20
CA PHE A 36 -1.77 6.42 -3.97
C PHE A 36 -1.39 7.12 -2.66
N ALA A 37 -1.23 6.37 -1.57
CA ALA A 37 -0.77 6.90 -0.28
C ALA A 37 0.61 7.56 -0.39
N GLU A 38 1.54 6.95 -1.12
CA GLU A 38 2.86 7.51 -1.37
C GLU A 38 2.80 8.82 -2.15
N ILE A 39 1.95 8.89 -3.17
CA ILE A 39 1.70 10.12 -3.94
C ILE A 39 1.14 11.23 -3.04
N LEU A 40 0.19 10.92 -2.16
CA LEU A 40 -0.34 11.91 -1.21
C LEU A 40 0.75 12.48 -0.30
N GLY A 41 1.65 11.64 0.19
CA GLY A 41 2.81 12.09 0.99
C GLY A 41 3.78 12.95 0.19
N THR A 42 4.07 12.56 -1.03
CA THR A 42 4.91 13.31 -1.97
C THR A 42 4.33 14.70 -2.24
N LEU A 43 3.04 14.78 -2.55
CA LEU A 43 2.36 16.04 -2.82
C LEU A 43 2.25 16.90 -1.56
N HIS A 44 2.05 16.29 -0.41
CA HIS A 44 2.05 17.01 0.87
C HIS A 44 3.35 17.78 1.08
N TYR A 45 4.48 17.14 0.79
CA TYR A 45 5.78 17.80 0.88
C TYR A 45 6.01 18.83 -0.23
N LEU A 46 5.89 18.41 -1.49
CA LEU A 46 6.23 19.26 -2.64
C LEU A 46 5.35 20.51 -2.75
N ARG A 47 4.05 20.36 -2.54
CA ARG A 47 3.11 21.50 -2.54
C ARG A 47 3.42 22.47 -1.40
N GLY A 48 3.84 21.94 -0.26
CA GLY A 48 4.25 22.76 0.88
C GLY A 48 5.45 23.66 0.56
N ILE A 49 6.53 23.10 -0.02
CA ILE A 49 7.73 23.87 -0.37
C ILE A 49 7.52 24.82 -1.55
N CYS A 50 6.52 24.56 -2.40
CA CYS A 50 6.19 25.41 -3.55
C CYS A 50 5.15 26.48 -3.24
N GLY A 51 4.87 26.76 -1.96
CA GLY A 51 4.12 27.93 -1.51
C GLY A 51 2.59 27.80 -1.63
N SER A 52 2.07 26.59 -1.77
CA SER A 52 0.62 26.39 -1.71
C SER A 52 0.14 26.43 -0.25
N ASN A 53 -1.00 27.06 0.02
CA ASN A 53 -1.66 27.04 1.33
C ASN A 53 -2.49 25.76 1.54
N GLU A 54 -1.92 24.61 1.15
CA GLU A 54 -2.60 23.31 1.19
C GLU A 54 -2.06 22.40 2.31
N GLY A 55 -1.52 22.96 3.39
CA GLY A 55 -0.84 22.22 4.44
C GLY A 55 -1.66 21.08 5.06
N ALA A 56 -2.97 21.24 5.20
CA ALA A 56 -3.84 20.20 5.73
C ALA A 56 -4.47 19.30 4.64
N LYS A 57 -4.57 19.77 3.40
CA LYS A 57 -5.31 19.08 2.33
C LYS A 57 -4.85 17.63 2.14
N TRP A 58 -3.57 17.42 1.92
CA TRP A 58 -3.02 16.09 1.60
C TRP A 58 -3.06 15.15 2.79
N ARG A 59 -2.88 15.66 3.99
CA ARG A 59 -3.07 14.90 5.22
C ARG A 59 -4.52 14.50 5.43
N ASN A 60 -5.45 15.39 5.14
CA ASN A 60 -6.88 15.10 5.24
C ASN A 60 -7.33 14.08 4.20
N GLU A 61 -6.80 14.15 2.97
CA GLU A 61 -7.03 13.13 1.94
C GLU A 61 -6.49 11.77 2.39
N MET A 62 -5.31 11.73 2.98
CA MET A 62 -4.76 10.50 3.53
C MET A 62 -5.60 9.93 4.67
N GLN A 63 -6.09 10.79 5.56
CA GLN A 63 -6.97 10.36 6.66
C GLN A 63 -8.29 9.79 6.11
N ALA A 64 -8.87 10.44 5.12
CA ALA A 64 -10.08 9.95 4.45
C ALA A 64 -9.86 8.58 3.79
N LEU A 65 -8.70 8.38 3.16
CA LEU A 65 -8.32 7.10 2.58
C LEU A 65 -8.23 6.01 3.64
N ILE A 66 -7.56 6.28 4.75
CA ILE A 66 -7.44 5.34 5.86
C ILE A 66 -8.81 4.98 6.44
N ASP A 67 -9.65 5.98 6.68
CA ASP A 67 -10.97 5.79 7.28
C ASP A 67 -11.89 4.95 6.37
N ALA A 68 -11.79 5.15 5.06
CA ALA A 68 -12.59 4.43 4.08
C ALA A 68 -12.14 2.98 3.87
N GLU A 69 -10.80 2.76 3.84
CA GLU A 69 -10.25 1.50 3.37
C GLU A 69 -9.78 0.57 4.50
N THR A 70 -9.23 1.15 5.56
CA THR A 70 -8.58 0.35 6.58
C THR A 70 -8.39 1.12 7.88
N PRO A 71 -9.43 1.19 8.72
CA PRO A 71 -9.35 1.94 9.97
C PRO A 71 -8.36 1.35 10.99
N SER A 72 -7.90 0.10 10.79
CA SER A 72 -7.00 -0.58 11.72
C SER A 72 -6.14 -1.66 11.05
N GLY A 73 -5.17 -2.20 11.78
CA GLY A 73 -4.37 -3.36 11.38
C GLY A 73 -3.19 -3.02 10.47
N GLU A 74 -2.61 -4.07 9.87
CA GLU A 74 -1.39 -3.97 9.06
C GLU A 74 -1.59 -3.18 7.76
N ARG A 75 -2.76 -3.27 7.14
CA ARG A 75 -3.07 -2.48 5.94
C ARG A 75 -2.97 -0.98 6.24
N ARG A 76 -3.53 -0.55 7.37
CA ARG A 76 -3.41 0.83 7.84
C ARG A 76 -1.94 1.23 8.03
N THR A 77 -1.16 0.39 8.69
CA THR A 77 0.26 0.62 8.93
C THR A 77 1.03 0.75 7.61
N ARG A 78 0.75 -0.11 6.62
CA ARG A 78 1.39 -0.04 5.31
C ARG A 78 1.03 1.22 4.53
N LEU A 79 -0.22 1.66 4.59
CA LEU A 79 -0.64 2.91 3.93
C LEU A 79 0.03 4.13 4.56
N ILE A 80 0.09 4.19 5.88
CA ILE A 80 0.80 5.27 6.59
C ILE A 80 2.29 5.26 6.25
N ALA A 81 2.91 4.08 6.21
CA ALA A 81 4.32 3.95 5.82
C ALA A 81 4.56 4.42 4.38
N GLY A 82 3.63 4.15 3.46
CA GLY A 82 3.66 4.65 2.09
C GLY A 82 3.64 6.17 2.01
N PHE A 83 2.71 6.80 2.72
CA PHE A 83 2.64 8.26 2.83
C PHE A 83 3.95 8.85 3.35
N ASN A 84 4.47 8.29 4.43
CA ASN A 84 5.72 8.75 5.04
C ASN A 84 6.91 8.57 4.10
N ARG A 85 6.97 7.48 3.32
CA ARG A 85 8.01 7.29 2.31
C ARG A 85 8.00 8.38 1.25
N GLY A 86 6.81 8.71 0.73
CA GLY A 86 6.66 9.77 -0.25
C GLY A 86 7.13 11.12 0.29
N TYR A 87 6.66 11.47 1.47
CA TYR A 87 7.05 12.72 2.13
C TYR A 87 8.57 12.78 2.40
N ASN A 88 9.11 11.78 3.08
CA ASN A 88 10.51 11.78 3.50
C ASN A 88 11.49 11.65 2.33
N GLY A 89 11.14 10.86 1.31
CA GLY A 89 11.96 10.68 0.13
C GLY A 89 12.16 11.99 -0.63
N PHE A 90 11.10 12.74 -0.83
CA PHE A 90 11.17 14.03 -1.52
C PHE A 90 11.76 15.15 -0.67
N GLN A 91 11.60 15.09 0.64
CA GLN A 91 12.27 16.00 1.57
C GLN A 91 13.80 15.93 1.45
N GLN A 92 14.35 14.76 1.20
CA GLN A 92 15.78 14.57 1.00
C GLN A 92 16.27 15.08 -0.36
N THR A 93 15.43 15.00 -1.39
CA THR A 93 15.76 15.36 -2.76
C THR A 93 15.58 16.85 -3.04
N TYR A 94 14.49 17.44 -2.58
CA TYR A 94 14.12 18.83 -2.83
C TYR A 94 14.00 19.61 -1.52
N ARG A 95 14.93 20.54 -1.29
CA ARG A 95 14.89 21.41 -0.11
C ARG A 95 14.15 22.73 -0.38
N THR A 96 14.09 23.12 -1.64
CA THR A 96 13.42 24.33 -2.11
C THR A 96 12.56 24.02 -3.33
N CYS A 97 11.62 24.92 -3.63
CA CYS A 97 10.83 24.80 -4.85
C CYS A 97 11.66 25.16 -6.08
N THR A 98 12.05 24.13 -6.82
CA THR A 98 12.79 24.23 -8.07
C THR A 98 11.88 23.99 -9.27
N PRO A 99 12.31 24.33 -10.52
CA PRO A 99 11.57 23.90 -11.72
C PRO A 99 11.35 22.40 -11.78
N ALA A 100 12.32 21.58 -11.34
CA ALA A 100 12.17 20.13 -11.26
C ALA A 100 11.11 19.70 -10.24
N ALA A 101 11.03 20.38 -9.10
CA ALA A 101 9.97 20.15 -8.12
C ALA A 101 8.58 20.46 -8.71
N GLN A 102 8.45 21.52 -9.48
CA GLN A 102 7.20 21.87 -10.17
C GLN A 102 6.80 20.81 -11.21
N VAL A 103 7.76 20.27 -11.95
CA VAL A 103 7.52 19.16 -12.89
C VAL A 103 7.06 17.91 -12.13
N ALA A 104 7.70 17.58 -11.01
CA ALA A 104 7.33 16.47 -10.16
C ALA A 104 5.90 16.60 -9.64
N ILE A 105 5.50 17.79 -9.18
CA ILE A 105 4.13 18.06 -8.73
C ILE A 105 3.12 17.72 -9.82
N ARG A 106 3.29 18.24 -11.03
CA ARG A 106 2.37 17.97 -12.13
C ARG A 106 2.27 16.49 -12.46
N ARG A 107 3.40 15.80 -12.49
CA ARG A 107 3.47 14.37 -12.74
C ARG A 107 2.71 13.56 -11.69
N TYR A 108 2.91 13.86 -10.42
CA TYR A 108 2.24 13.14 -9.33
C TYR A 108 0.76 13.48 -9.20
N LEU A 109 0.37 14.71 -9.48
CA LEU A 109 -1.05 15.07 -9.58
C LEU A 109 -1.75 14.26 -10.69
N ASP A 110 -1.11 14.12 -11.82
CA ASP A 110 -1.64 13.35 -12.96
C ASP A 110 -1.71 11.85 -12.64
N GLU A 111 -0.65 11.27 -12.11
CA GLU A 111 -0.63 9.87 -11.70
C GLU A 111 -1.67 9.57 -10.61
N GLY A 112 -1.75 10.42 -9.60
CA GLY A 112 -2.72 10.29 -8.52
C GLY A 112 -4.17 10.36 -9.02
N SER A 113 -4.44 11.26 -9.95
CA SER A 113 -5.77 11.36 -10.57
C SER A 113 -6.15 10.10 -11.34
N ARG A 114 -5.21 9.50 -12.07
CA ARG A 114 -5.46 8.23 -12.79
C ARG A 114 -5.75 7.09 -11.82
N ILE A 115 -4.92 6.93 -10.81
CA ILE A 115 -5.12 5.88 -9.80
C ILE A 115 -6.46 6.06 -9.08
N SER A 116 -6.80 7.28 -8.70
CA SER A 116 -8.08 7.59 -8.04
C SER A 116 -9.28 7.22 -8.92
N ARG A 117 -9.23 7.53 -10.21
CA ARG A 117 -10.29 7.13 -11.16
C ARG A 117 -10.40 5.61 -11.30
N ASP A 118 -9.27 4.92 -11.40
CA ASP A 118 -9.24 3.47 -11.54
C ASP A 118 -9.78 2.77 -10.28
N LEU A 119 -9.42 3.24 -9.12
CA LEU A 119 -9.96 2.74 -7.85
C LEU A 119 -11.46 2.97 -7.76
N THR A 120 -11.93 4.18 -8.06
CA THR A 120 -13.36 4.53 -8.04
C THR A 120 -14.15 3.65 -9.01
N ALA A 121 -13.65 3.40 -10.21
CA ALA A 121 -14.30 2.56 -11.20
C ALA A 121 -14.45 1.10 -10.71
N ARG A 122 -13.46 0.58 -9.99
CA ARG A 122 -13.52 -0.76 -9.40
C ARG A 122 -14.56 -0.88 -8.30
N TYR A 123 -14.76 0.16 -7.51
CA TYR A 123 -15.76 0.18 -6.44
C TYR A 123 -17.19 0.43 -6.95
N ALA A 124 -17.36 1.01 -8.12
CA ALA A 124 -18.66 1.31 -8.71
C ALA A 124 -19.35 0.07 -9.35
N ASN A 125 -18.64 -1.03 -9.45
CA ASN A 125 -19.15 -2.31 -9.96
C ASN A 125 -19.38 -3.28 -8.78
#